data_62cf061f5489a0cb1aa9079a07e54200
#
_entry.id   62cf061f5489a0cb1aa9079a07e54200
#
_cell.length_a   1.000
_cell.length_b   1.000
_cell.length_c   1.000
_cell.angle_alpha   90.00
_cell.angle_beta   90.00
_cell.angle_gamma   90.00
#
_symmetry.space_group_name_H-M   'P 1'
#
loop_
_entity.id
_entity.type
_entity.pdbx_description
1 polymer ?
#
loop_
_entity_poly.entity_id
_entity_poly.type
_entity_poly.pdbx_seq_one_letter_code
_entity_poly.pdbx_strand_id
1 'polypeptide(L)'
;DEVTQKGFLRHVLIKRGFATNQIMVVLVTATPVFPAKKRFTEALLKLHPEITTILMNLNDRYTSMVLGEQEKVLYGPGKIQDILCGCRFQISAKSFYQINPAQTEALYLKAMEYAGLTGSETVIDAYCGIGTIGLVAAKRGAKKVVGVELNRDAVKDAIENAKLNKLSNAWFCAGDAGEFMLEMSL
;
A
#
# COMPACT_ATOMS: atom_id res chain seq x y z
N ASP A 1 13.55 -12.28 -20.89
CA ASP A 1 12.91 -13.25 -21.81
C ASP A 1 12.21 -14.33 -20.98
N GLU A 2 10.90 -14.50 -21.16
CA GLU A 2 10.07 -15.40 -20.34
C GLU A 2 10.34 -16.89 -20.62
N VAL A 3 10.74 -17.23 -21.83
CA VAL A 3 11.02 -18.61 -22.25
C VAL A 3 12.38 -19.07 -21.73
N THR A 4 13.41 -18.25 -21.92
CA THR A 4 14.79 -18.60 -21.55
C THR A 4 15.11 -18.23 -20.12
N GLN A 5 14.26 -17.44 -19.46
CA GLN A 5 14.45 -16.85 -18.12
C GLN A 5 15.76 -16.04 -17.98
N LYS A 6 16.32 -15.61 -19.10
CA LYS A 6 17.54 -14.80 -19.16
C LYS A 6 17.20 -13.32 -19.31
N GLY A 7 17.98 -12.48 -18.66
CA GLY A 7 17.84 -11.02 -18.71
C GLY A 7 17.85 -10.39 -17.34
N PHE A 8 18.08 -9.08 -17.34
CA PHE A 8 18.16 -8.29 -16.10
C PHE A 8 16.77 -7.88 -15.61
N LEU A 9 15.96 -7.25 -16.49
CA LEU A 9 14.64 -6.75 -16.16
C LEU A 9 13.60 -7.86 -16.33
N ARG A 10 12.81 -8.10 -15.28
CA ARG A 10 11.72 -9.09 -15.27
C ARG A 10 10.35 -8.44 -15.46
N HIS A 11 10.07 -7.43 -14.63
CA HIS A 11 8.80 -6.71 -14.67
C HIS A 11 9.05 -5.21 -14.44
N VAL A 12 8.08 -4.41 -14.86
CA VAL A 12 7.95 -3.01 -14.46
C VAL A 12 6.56 -2.84 -13.86
N LEU A 13 6.51 -2.44 -12.59
CA LEU A 13 5.26 -2.10 -11.92
C LEU A 13 5.16 -0.58 -11.83
N ILE A 14 4.03 -0.03 -12.26
CA ILE A 14 3.74 1.39 -12.14
C ILE A 14 2.53 1.55 -11.22
N LYS A 15 2.68 2.36 -10.17
CA LYS A 15 1.59 2.79 -9.30
C LYS A 15 1.39 4.28 -9.42
N ARG A 16 0.13 4.72 -9.43
CA ARG A 16 -0.23 6.13 -9.46
C ARG A 16 -1.22 6.44 -8.36
N GLY A 17 -0.95 7.49 -7.60
CA GLY A 17 -1.93 8.13 -6.74
C GLY A 17 -2.89 8.94 -7.59
N PHE A 18 -4.17 8.60 -7.56
CA PHE A 18 -5.17 9.21 -8.43
C PHE A 18 -5.42 10.70 -8.11
N ALA A 19 -5.60 11.01 -6.83
CA ALA A 19 -5.85 12.37 -6.36
C ALA A 19 -4.58 13.24 -6.30
N THR A 20 -3.41 12.61 -6.09
CA THR A 20 -2.14 13.33 -5.93
C THR A 20 -1.30 13.40 -7.20
N ASN A 21 -1.62 12.60 -8.21
CA ASN A 21 -0.82 12.38 -9.42
C ASN A 21 0.61 11.90 -9.18
N GLN A 22 0.94 11.45 -7.96
CA GLN A 22 2.24 10.87 -7.66
C GLN A 22 2.42 9.53 -8.39
N ILE A 23 3.61 9.30 -8.95
CA ILE A 23 3.91 8.10 -9.73
C ILE A 23 5.11 7.38 -9.10
N MET A 24 4.93 6.08 -8.86
CA MET A 24 6.00 5.16 -8.47
C MET A 24 6.29 4.22 -9.63
N VAL A 25 7.56 4.07 -9.96
CA VAL A 25 8.06 3.05 -10.90
C VAL A 25 8.89 2.05 -10.14
N VAL A 26 8.54 0.77 -10.23
CA VAL A 26 9.30 -0.33 -9.63
C VAL A 26 9.88 -1.21 -10.74
N LEU A 27 11.20 -1.25 -10.80
CA LEU A 27 11.93 -2.13 -11.71
C LEU A 27 12.21 -3.46 -11.00
N VAL A 28 11.54 -4.51 -11.43
CA VAL A 28 11.78 -5.86 -10.88
C VAL A 28 12.91 -6.51 -11.66
N THR A 29 13.98 -6.85 -10.95
CA THR A 29 15.23 -7.31 -11.56
C THR A 29 15.61 -8.72 -11.09
N ALA A 30 16.26 -9.48 -11.96
CA ALA A 30 16.75 -10.82 -11.64
C ALA A 30 18.07 -10.80 -10.83
N THR A 31 18.77 -9.66 -10.81
CA THR A 31 20.02 -9.50 -10.09
C THR A 31 20.09 -8.17 -9.36
N PRO A 32 20.83 -8.07 -8.24
CA PRO A 32 20.94 -6.83 -7.48
C PRO A 32 21.87 -5.80 -8.14
N VAL A 33 22.59 -6.19 -9.19
CA VAL A 33 23.60 -5.36 -9.84
C VAL A 33 22.99 -4.63 -11.04
N PHE A 34 22.88 -3.31 -10.91
CA PHE A 34 22.44 -2.43 -11.99
C PHE A 34 23.53 -1.37 -12.28
N PRO A 35 24.54 -1.66 -13.13
CA PRO A 35 25.67 -0.76 -13.32
C PRO A 35 25.29 0.62 -13.84
N ALA A 36 24.32 0.69 -14.73
CA ALA A 36 23.88 1.93 -15.38
C ALA A 36 22.73 2.64 -14.63
N LYS A 37 22.41 2.25 -13.37
CA LYS A 37 21.23 2.75 -12.62
C LYS A 37 21.14 4.28 -12.59
N LYS A 38 22.24 4.99 -12.37
CA LYS A 38 22.24 6.46 -12.29
C LYS A 38 21.86 7.08 -13.64
N ARG A 39 22.51 6.65 -14.72
CA ARG A 39 22.21 7.15 -16.08
C ARG A 39 20.78 6.81 -16.51
N PHE A 40 20.33 5.60 -16.19
CA PHE A 40 18.95 5.19 -16.45
C PHE A 40 17.95 6.06 -15.71
N THR A 41 18.14 6.26 -14.40
CA THR A 41 17.27 7.10 -13.56
C THR A 41 17.21 8.53 -14.08
N GLU A 42 18.36 9.13 -14.39
CA GLU A 42 18.45 10.49 -14.95
C GLU A 42 17.74 10.61 -16.31
N ALA A 43 17.94 9.63 -17.19
CA ALA A 43 17.29 9.62 -18.50
C ALA A 43 15.77 9.45 -18.38
N LEU A 44 15.31 8.56 -17.50
CA LEU A 44 13.88 8.35 -17.25
C LEU A 44 13.21 9.59 -16.68
N LEU A 45 13.82 10.25 -15.70
CA LEU A 45 13.31 11.49 -15.11
C LEU A 45 13.34 12.69 -16.08
N LYS A 46 14.29 12.70 -17.01
CA LYS A 46 14.31 13.72 -18.07
C LYS A 46 13.12 13.58 -19.02
N LEU A 47 12.69 12.35 -19.32
CA LEU A 47 11.55 12.06 -20.18
C LEU A 47 10.21 12.16 -19.42
N HIS A 48 10.23 11.81 -18.14
CA HIS A 48 9.06 11.69 -17.27
C HIS A 48 9.31 12.39 -15.92
N PRO A 49 9.33 13.74 -15.91
CA PRO A 49 9.60 14.53 -14.70
C PRO A 49 8.49 14.40 -13.65
N GLU A 50 7.33 13.89 -14.03
CA GLU A 50 6.19 13.59 -13.13
C GLU A 50 6.42 12.39 -12.21
N ILE A 51 7.47 11.58 -12.43
CA ILE A 51 7.78 10.42 -11.58
C ILE A 51 8.22 10.91 -10.20
N THR A 52 7.49 10.47 -9.17
CA THR A 52 7.77 10.82 -7.77
C THR A 52 8.87 9.96 -7.18
N THR A 53 8.89 8.67 -7.52
CA THR A 53 9.88 7.73 -6.97
C THR A 53 10.14 6.56 -7.90
N ILE A 54 11.38 6.05 -7.87
CA ILE A 54 11.83 4.88 -8.63
C ILE A 54 12.48 3.91 -7.66
N LEU A 55 12.02 2.66 -7.67
CA LEU A 55 12.57 1.57 -6.89
C LEU A 55 13.12 0.48 -7.81
N MET A 56 14.09 -0.26 -7.30
CA MET A 56 14.51 -1.54 -7.82
C MET A 56 14.11 -2.61 -6.80
N ASN A 57 13.38 -3.62 -7.24
CA ASN A 57 12.98 -4.77 -6.44
C ASN A 57 13.69 -6.01 -6.99
N LEU A 58 14.36 -6.76 -6.13
CA LEU A 58 15.04 -7.99 -6.52
C LEU A 58 14.08 -9.17 -6.40
N ASN A 59 13.81 -9.81 -7.53
CA ASN A 59 13.12 -11.08 -7.58
C ASN A 59 13.87 -12.03 -8.54
N ASP A 60 14.73 -12.86 -7.97
CA ASP A 60 15.51 -13.87 -8.67
C ASP A 60 14.83 -15.25 -8.68
N ARG A 61 13.65 -15.36 -8.05
CA ARG A 61 12.93 -16.63 -7.88
C ARG A 61 12.06 -16.96 -9.09
N TYR A 62 11.93 -18.24 -9.33
CA TYR A 62 10.95 -18.81 -10.26
C TYR A 62 9.59 -18.91 -9.55
N THR A 63 8.79 -17.86 -9.61
CA THR A 63 7.53 -17.75 -8.89
C THR A 63 6.54 -16.89 -9.66
N SER A 64 5.24 -17.08 -9.41
CA SER A 64 4.18 -16.21 -9.90
C SER A 64 4.14 -14.84 -9.20
N MET A 65 4.86 -14.69 -8.08
CA MET A 65 4.96 -13.41 -7.39
C MET A 65 5.81 -12.43 -8.19
N VAL A 66 5.26 -11.25 -8.48
CA VAL A 66 5.96 -10.20 -9.24
C VAL A 66 7.09 -9.60 -8.40
N LEU A 67 6.83 -9.28 -7.12
CA LEU A 67 7.78 -8.62 -6.24
C LEU A 67 8.51 -9.62 -5.34
N GLY A 68 9.83 -9.44 -5.22
CA GLY A 68 10.68 -10.13 -4.25
C GLY A 68 10.77 -9.38 -2.91
N GLU A 69 11.61 -9.90 -2.01
CA GLU A 69 11.70 -9.37 -0.64
C GLU A 69 12.55 -8.11 -0.53
N GLN A 70 13.59 -7.98 -1.36
CA GLN A 70 14.56 -6.91 -1.26
C GLN A 70 14.22 -5.75 -2.19
N GLU A 71 14.27 -4.54 -1.63
CA GLU A 71 14.01 -3.30 -2.37
C GLU A 71 15.13 -2.30 -2.16
N LYS A 72 15.38 -1.51 -3.19
CA LYS A 72 16.32 -0.39 -3.17
C LYS A 72 15.71 0.82 -3.84
N VAL A 73 15.67 1.94 -3.13
CA VAL A 73 15.26 3.22 -3.70
C VAL A 73 16.37 3.73 -4.62
N LEU A 74 16.03 4.04 -5.86
CA LEU A 74 16.92 4.65 -6.85
C LEU A 74 16.72 6.16 -6.91
N TYR A 75 15.47 6.63 -6.69
CA TYR A 75 15.09 8.04 -6.69
C TYR A 75 13.86 8.27 -5.83
N GLY A 76 13.78 9.44 -5.20
CA GLY A 76 12.63 9.89 -4.43
C GLY A 76 12.47 9.21 -3.07
N PRO A 77 11.28 9.30 -2.45
CA PRO A 77 11.03 8.85 -1.09
C PRO A 77 10.80 7.33 -0.93
N GLY A 78 10.70 6.56 -2.02
CA GLY A 78 10.40 5.12 -1.98
C GLY A 78 8.92 4.78 -1.78
N LYS A 79 8.08 5.76 -1.56
CA LYS A 79 6.62 5.62 -1.38
C LYS A 79 5.91 6.75 -2.13
N ILE A 80 4.64 6.56 -2.47
CA ILE A 80 3.74 7.61 -2.97
C ILE A 80 2.59 7.82 -2.01
N GLN A 81 1.85 8.89 -2.19
CA GLN A 81 0.64 9.17 -1.43
C GLN A 81 -0.57 9.25 -2.34
N ASP A 82 -1.73 8.90 -1.81
CA ASP A 82 -3.02 9.17 -2.43
C ASP A 82 -4.05 9.61 -1.39
N ILE A 83 -5.21 10.08 -1.85
CA ILE A 83 -6.33 10.49 -1.00
C ILE A 83 -7.54 9.66 -1.39
N LEU A 84 -8.17 9.04 -0.39
CA LEU A 84 -9.38 8.23 -0.55
C LEU A 84 -10.35 8.53 0.59
N CYS A 85 -11.61 8.86 0.29
CA CYS A 85 -12.61 9.28 1.27
C CYS A 85 -12.13 10.38 2.24
N GLY A 86 -11.26 11.27 1.75
CA GLY A 86 -10.64 12.34 2.55
C GLY A 86 -9.53 11.90 3.49
N CYS A 87 -9.17 10.62 3.55
CA CYS A 87 -7.97 10.12 4.23
C CYS A 87 -6.79 10.11 3.28
N ARG A 88 -5.61 10.48 3.78
CA ARG A 88 -4.35 10.38 3.05
C ARG A 88 -3.68 9.05 3.34
N PHE A 89 -3.27 8.36 2.30
CA PHE A 89 -2.60 7.06 2.40
C PHE A 89 -1.21 7.13 1.81
N GLN A 90 -0.24 6.60 2.54
CA GLN A 90 1.10 6.32 2.05
C GLN A 90 1.10 4.89 1.52
N ILE A 91 1.60 4.72 0.29
CA ILE A 91 1.54 3.49 -0.48
C ILE A 91 2.97 3.06 -0.81
N SER A 92 3.38 1.89 -0.34
CA SER A 92 4.65 1.25 -0.69
C SER A 92 4.52 0.39 -1.95
N ALA A 93 5.64 -0.13 -2.47
CA ALA A 93 5.61 -1.00 -3.65
C ALA A 93 4.78 -2.27 -3.39
N LYS A 94 4.90 -2.87 -2.20
CA LYS A 94 4.21 -4.10 -1.81
C LYS A 94 2.78 -3.88 -1.29
N SER A 95 2.39 -2.65 -0.93
CA SER A 95 1.04 -2.36 -0.42
C SER A 95 -0.02 -2.70 -1.47
N PHE A 96 -1.04 -3.43 -1.06
CA PHE A 96 -2.28 -3.47 -1.83
C PHE A 96 -3.00 -2.13 -1.69
N TYR A 97 -3.41 -1.56 -2.81
CA TYR A 97 -4.24 -0.36 -2.88
C TYR A 97 -5.22 -0.50 -4.02
N GLN A 98 -6.46 -0.07 -3.82
CA GLN A 98 -7.53 -0.25 -4.80
C GLN A 98 -7.25 0.52 -6.09
N ILE A 99 -7.37 -0.16 -7.23
CA ILE A 99 -7.03 0.37 -8.56
C ILE A 99 -8.11 1.28 -9.17
N ASN A 100 -9.32 1.26 -8.62
CA ASN A 100 -10.43 2.12 -9.05
C ASN A 100 -10.89 3.00 -7.87
N PRO A 101 -10.22 4.12 -7.60
CA PRO A 101 -10.51 4.96 -6.44
C PRO A 101 -11.94 5.49 -6.40
N ALA A 102 -12.50 5.86 -7.54
CA ALA A 102 -13.87 6.39 -7.60
C ALA A 102 -14.90 5.37 -7.12
N GLN A 103 -14.80 4.12 -7.58
CA GLN A 103 -15.67 3.05 -7.12
C GLN A 103 -15.36 2.63 -5.68
N THR A 104 -14.11 2.68 -5.28
CA THR A 104 -13.72 2.39 -3.90
C THR A 104 -14.29 3.41 -2.93
N GLU A 105 -14.27 4.70 -3.27
CA GLU A 105 -14.93 5.74 -2.47
C GLU A 105 -16.42 5.50 -2.35
N ALA A 106 -17.10 5.22 -3.46
CA ALA A 106 -18.53 4.91 -3.46
C ALA A 106 -18.85 3.70 -2.56
N LEU A 107 -18.05 2.63 -2.68
CA LEU A 107 -18.19 1.42 -1.86
C LEU A 107 -17.96 1.69 -0.37
N TYR A 108 -16.87 2.38 -0.03
CA TYR A 108 -16.52 2.67 1.36
C TYR A 108 -17.53 3.61 2.02
N LEU A 109 -17.97 4.65 1.30
CA LEU A 109 -18.99 5.56 1.80
C LEU A 109 -20.32 4.85 2.03
N LYS A 110 -20.69 3.92 1.13
CA LYS A 110 -21.90 3.11 1.30
C LYS A 110 -21.80 2.13 2.48
N ALA A 111 -20.61 1.54 2.68
CA ALA A 111 -20.35 0.71 3.84
C ALA A 111 -20.49 1.50 5.16
N MET A 112 -19.98 2.75 5.20
CA MET A 112 -20.10 3.61 6.38
C MET A 112 -21.56 4.03 6.62
N GLU A 113 -22.32 4.30 5.57
CA GLU A 113 -23.76 4.58 5.65
C GLU A 113 -24.51 3.39 6.31
N TYR A 114 -24.24 2.17 5.84
CA TYR A 114 -24.87 0.96 6.39
C TYR A 114 -24.42 0.65 7.81
N ALA A 115 -23.16 0.96 8.15
CA ALA A 115 -22.64 0.79 9.51
C ALA A 115 -23.34 1.72 10.53
N GLY A 116 -23.93 2.83 10.08
CA GLY A 116 -24.71 3.74 10.93
C GLY A 116 -23.93 4.26 12.13
N LEU A 117 -22.65 4.60 11.95
CA LEU A 117 -21.76 4.98 13.05
C LEU A 117 -22.29 6.19 13.81
N THR A 118 -22.46 6.04 15.13
CA THR A 118 -22.97 7.05 16.05
C THR A 118 -21.92 7.65 16.98
N GLY A 119 -20.70 7.08 16.97
CA GLY A 119 -19.60 7.47 17.86
C GLY A 119 -19.47 6.59 19.11
N SER A 120 -20.22 5.51 19.17
CA SER A 120 -20.16 4.52 20.28
C SER A 120 -19.53 3.18 19.85
N GLU A 121 -19.43 2.93 18.56
CA GLU A 121 -19.08 1.63 18.00
C GLU A 121 -17.58 1.35 18.03
N THR A 122 -17.24 0.09 18.28
CA THR A 122 -15.94 -0.50 17.95
C THR A 122 -16.06 -1.23 16.61
N VAL A 123 -15.26 -0.83 15.65
CA VAL A 123 -15.19 -1.45 14.32
C VAL A 123 -13.96 -2.35 14.25
N ILE A 124 -14.14 -3.58 13.80
CA ILE A 124 -13.04 -4.51 13.47
C ILE A 124 -12.87 -4.51 11.97
N ASP A 125 -11.66 -4.16 11.51
CA ASP A 125 -11.24 -4.23 10.11
C ASP A 125 -10.37 -5.48 9.95
N ALA A 126 -11.03 -6.60 9.64
CA ALA A 126 -10.37 -7.88 9.40
C ALA A 126 -9.68 -7.85 8.02
N TYR A 127 -8.44 -8.33 7.96
CA TYR A 127 -7.59 -8.27 6.75
C TYR A 127 -7.36 -6.84 6.26
N CYS A 128 -7.01 -5.95 7.19
CA CYS A 128 -7.08 -4.50 6.98
C CYS A 128 -6.05 -3.94 5.97
N GLY A 129 -5.04 -4.73 5.55
CA GLY A 129 -3.98 -4.25 4.67
C GLY A 129 -3.29 -3.03 5.25
N ILE A 130 -3.22 -1.95 4.48
CA ILE A 130 -2.65 -0.66 4.93
C ILE A 130 -3.68 0.22 5.67
N GLY A 131 -4.80 -0.37 6.11
CA GLY A 131 -5.81 0.27 6.95
C GLY A 131 -6.82 1.14 6.21
N THR A 132 -7.06 0.92 4.91
CA THR A 132 -7.85 1.87 4.11
C THR A 132 -9.28 2.03 4.61
N ILE A 133 -10.04 0.94 4.79
CA ILE A 133 -11.44 1.03 5.22
C ILE A 133 -11.55 1.36 6.72
N GLY A 134 -10.66 0.79 7.54
CA GLY A 134 -10.65 1.07 8.98
C GLY A 134 -10.38 2.55 9.29
N LEU A 135 -9.44 3.19 8.58
CA LEU A 135 -9.15 4.61 8.77
C LEU A 135 -10.29 5.51 8.27
N VAL A 136 -10.99 5.09 7.22
CA VAL A 136 -12.22 5.79 6.79
C VAL A 136 -13.30 5.67 7.87
N ALA A 137 -13.50 4.49 8.48
CA ALA A 137 -14.43 4.30 9.59
C ALA A 137 -14.06 5.17 10.81
N ALA A 138 -12.76 5.19 11.17
CA ALA A 138 -12.26 6.03 12.26
C ALA A 138 -12.54 7.52 12.03
N LYS A 139 -12.32 7.99 10.80
CA LYS A 139 -12.58 9.38 10.40
C LYS A 139 -14.06 9.71 10.33
N ARG A 140 -14.92 8.71 10.05
CA ARG A 140 -16.37 8.84 9.95
C ARG A 140 -17.09 8.70 11.28
N GLY A 141 -16.38 8.61 12.39
CA GLY A 141 -16.95 8.71 13.72
C GLY A 141 -17.01 7.39 14.50
N ALA A 142 -16.40 6.30 14.05
CA ALA A 142 -16.24 5.14 14.91
C ALA A 142 -15.49 5.53 16.20
N LYS A 143 -15.97 5.09 17.36
CA LYS A 143 -15.33 5.33 18.66
C LYS A 143 -13.93 4.71 18.69
N LYS A 144 -13.83 3.50 18.18
CA LYS A 144 -12.59 2.72 18.12
C LYS A 144 -12.56 1.89 16.84
N VAL A 145 -11.39 1.80 16.23
CA VAL A 145 -11.13 0.87 15.11
C VAL A 145 -9.97 -0.03 15.50
N VAL A 146 -10.11 -1.34 15.27
CA VAL A 146 -9.05 -2.33 15.42
C VAL A 146 -8.86 -3.02 14.07
N GLY A 147 -7.73 -2.80 13.44
CA GLY A 147 -7.34 -3.48 12.20
C GLY A 147 -6.43 -4.67 12.49
N VAL A 148 -6.72 -5.80 11.85
CA VAL A 148 -5.92 -7.03 11.96
C VAL A 148 -5.45 -7.44 10.57
N GLU A 149 -4.15 -7.72 10.44
CA GLU A 149 -3.53 -8.06 9.16
C GLU A 149 -2.35 -9.02 9.40
N LEU A 150 -2.24 -10.04 8.58
CA LEU A 150 -1.18 -11.04 8.70
C LEU A 150 0.19 -10.46 8.28
N ASN A 151 0.19 -9.60 7.27
CA ASN A 151 1.42 -9.00 6.73
C ASN A 151 1.91 -7.86 7.62
N ARG A 152 3.01 -8.09 8.34
CA ARG A 152 3.61 -7.12 9.27
C ARG A 152 4.03 -5.80 8.61
N ASP A 153 4.40 -5.80 7.34
CA ASP A 153 4.78 -4.56 6.64
C ASP A 153 3.54 -3.73 6.28
N ALA A 154 2.43 -4.39 5.92
CA ALA A 154 1.15 -3.71 5.75
C ALA A 154 0.63 -3.12 7.07
N VAL A 155 0.81 -3.80 8.21
CA VAL A 155 0.47 -3.26 9.54
C VAL A 155 1.29 -2.01 9.86
N LYS A 156 2.59 -1.99 9.56
CA LYS A 156 3.44 -0.79 9.73
C LYS A 156 2.90 0.37 8.88
N ASP A 157 2.59 0.11 7.61
CA ASP A 157 2.01 1.11 6.72
C ASP A 157 0.65 1.61 7.26
N ALA A 158 -0.20 0.73 7.81
CA ALA A 158 -1.47 1.12 8.43
C ALA A 158 -1.28 2.05 9.65
N ILE A 159 -0.32 1.73 10.52
CA ILE A 159 0.03 2.57 11.69
C ILE A 159 0.56 3.95 11.23
N GLU A 160 1.41 3.98 10.20
CA GLU A 160 1.90 5.23 9.63
C GLU A 160 0.75 6.05 9.01
N ASN A 161 -0.18 5.39 8.33
CA ASN A 161 -1.35 6.02 7.76
C ASN A 161 -2.31 6.58 8.83
N ALA A 162 -2.49 5.90 9.97
CA ALA A 162 -3.23 6.44 11.11
C ALA A 162 -2.61 7.73 11.64
N LYS A 163 -1.28 7.73 11.83
CA LYS A 163 -0.53 8.92 12.28
C LYS A 163 -0.64 10.06 11.27
N LEU A 164 -0.49 9.75 9.97
CA LEU A 164 -0.57 10.72 8.88
C LEU A 164 -1.92 11.46 8.87
N ASN A 165 -3.00 10.75 9.22
CA ASN A 165 -4.35 11.28 9.30
C ASN A 165 -4.72 11.81 10.70
N LYS A 166 -3.82 11.74 11.70
CA LYS A 166 -4.04 12.15 13.09
C LYS A 166 -5.23 11.42 13.74
N LEU A 167 -5.42 10.15 13.38
CA LEU A 167 -6.49 9.31 13.90
C LEU A 167 -5.96 8.49 15.09
N SER A 168 -6.23 8.97 16.30
CA SER A 168 -5.82 8.30 17.55
C SER A 168 -6.78 7.19 17.99
N ASN A 169 -7.92 7.05 17.32
CA ASN A 169 -8.94 6.04 17.57
C ASN A 169 -8.81 4.79 16.69
N ALA A 170 -7.70 4.62 15.98
CA ALA A 170 -7.41 3.46 15.14
C ALA A 170 -6.12 2.77 15.60
N TRP A 171 -6.21 1.45 15.83
CA TRP A 171 -5.11 0.57 16.23
C TRP A 171 -4.98 -0.55 15.21
N PHE A 172 -3.74 -0.97 14.94
CA PHE A 172 -3.46 -2.03 13.99
C PHE A 172 -2.50 -3.04 14.61
N CYS A 173 -2.80 -4.34 14.45
CA CYS A 173 -1.98 -5.43 14.95
C CYS A 173 -1.74 -6.49 13.88
N ALA A 174 -0.58 -7.16 14.00
CA ALA A 174 -0.24 -8.28 13.15
C ALA A 174 -0.80 -9.58 13.75
N GLY A 175 -1.57 -10.31 12.98
CA GLY A 175 -2.16 -11.58 13.40
C GLY A 175 -3.08 -12.17 12.36
N ASP A 176 -3.51 -13.40 12.59
CA ASP A 176 -4.60 -14.00 11.84
C ASP A 176 -5.94 -13.41 12.31
N ALA A 177 -6.74 -12.93 11.35
CA ALA A 177 -8.00 -12.25 11.68
C ALA A 177 -9.05 -13.23 12.24
N GLY A 178 -9.02 -14.50 11.82
CA GLY A 178 -9.92 -15.53 12.35
C GLY A 178 -9.60 -15.86 13.81
N GLU A 179 -8.31 -16.06 14.13
CA GLU A 179 -7.86 -16.29 15.52
C GLU A 179 -8.19 -15.09 16.40
N PHE A 180 -7.92 -13.87 15.93
CA PHE A 180 -8.23 -12.63 16.65
C PHE A 180 -9.73 -12.52 16.97
N MET A 181 -10.60 -12.81 15.99
CA MET A 181 -12.07 -12.75 16.22
C MET A 181 -12.55 -13.82 17.20
N LEU A 182 -11.94 -15.00 17.20
CA LEU A 182 -12.27 -16.04 18.19
C LEU A 182 -11.88 -15.61 19.60
N GLU A 183 -10.69 -15.03 19.78
CA GLU A 183 -10.25 -14.49 21.08
C GLU A 183 -11.14 -13.36 21.59
N MET A 184 -11.66 -12.52 20.69
CA MET A 184 -12.59 -11.42 21.06
C MET A 184 -14.00 -11.90 21.41
N SER A 185 -14.36 -13.14 21.07
CA SER A 185 -15.67 -13.72 21.35
C SER A 185 -15.77 -14.46 22.70
N LEU A 186 -14.64 -14.64 23.39
CA LEU A 186 -14.53 -15.24 24.72
C LEU A 186 -14.53 -14.17 25.81
#